data_4d37b16b77115e6a9678ee1d01e36a2d
#
_entry.id   4d37b16b77115e6a9678ee1d01e36a2d
#
_cell.length_a   1.000
_cell.length_b   1.000
_cell.length_c   1.000
_cell.angle_alpha   90.00
_cell.angle_beta   90.00
_cell.angle_gamma   90.00
#
_symmetry.space_group_name_H-M   'P 1'
#
loop_
_entity.id
_entity.type
_entity.pdbx_description
1 polymer ?
#
loop_
_entity_poly.entity_id
_entity_poly.type
_entity_poly.pdbx_seq_one_letter_code
_entity_poly.pdbx_strand_id
1 'polypeptide(L)'
;MELFVEAFENNEVDIVIGSRFLNKSETHGLSTARNTLSNLGIKITNFFLSKKVTDPLSGFFIITNQKFGELQEKLYKDGFKILFDLLMLNKQLRVKEVGIDFRSRIAGESKLNISTVFNLVGQVFENISRGLIPANFVVFAFVGTLGVLVHLIVLKILLTQSIGFIIANTLSTLLAMCSNYFLNNYLTFHNIHRLFKERMKGLIKYCFANSFSILANIGVASQFYLSEFSVIASALFGILAGLILNYFLSVNLVFKK
;
A
#
# COMPACT_ATOMS: atom_id res chain seq x y z
N MET A 1 -31.41 2.04 10.12
CA MET A 1 -30.96 1.22 11.25
C MET A 1 -31.85 -0.02 11.40
N GLU A 2 -33.16 0.12 11.36
CA GLU A 2 -34.13 -0.98 11.45
C GLU A 2 -33.86 -2.12 10.46
N LEU A 3 -33.64 -1.84 9.18
CA LEU A 3 -33.31 -2.83 8.16
C LEU A 3 -32.05 -3.66 8.49
N PHE A 4 -31.07 -3.09 9.21
CA PHE A 4 -29.88 -3.80 9.64
C PHE A 4 -30.17 -4.74 10.82
N VAL A 5 -30.96 -4.29 11.78
CA VAL A 5 -31.39 -5.10 12.92
C VAL A 5 -32.24 -6.27 12.43
N GLU A 6 -33.23 -6.00 11.59
CA GLU A 6 -34.09 -7.02 10.97
C GLU A 6 -33.27 -8.03 10.14
N ALA A 7 -32.28 -7.55 9.36
CA ALA A 7 -31.38 -8.43 8.62
C ALA A 7 -30.53 -9.33 9.51
N PHE A 8 -30.24 -8.88 10.74
CA PHE A 8 -29.48 -9.61 11.73
C PHE A 8 -30.33 -10.61 12.51
N GLU A 9 -31.55 -10.24 12.90
CA GLU A 9 -32.46 -11.06 13.68
C GLU A 9 -33.09 -12.20 12.87
N ASN A 10 -33.47 -11.93 11.63
CA ASN A 10 -34.18 -12.87 10.75
C ASN A 10 -33.25 -13.86 10.01
N ASN A 11 -31.95 -13.72 10.13
CA ASN A 11 -31.01 -14.59 9.44
C ASN A 11 -29.87 -14.95 10.39
N GLU A 12 -29.48 -16.20 10.39
CA GLU A 12 -28.27 -16.65 11.04
C GLU A 12 -27.01 -16.07 10.34
N VAL A 13 -26.82 -14.74 10.44
CA VAL A 13 -25.69 -14.01 9.83
C VAL A 13 -24.69 -13.61 10.88
N ASP A 14 -23.42 -13.63 10.51
CA ASP A 14 -22.32 -13.20 11.36
C ASP A 14 -22.01 -11.71 11.17
N ILE A 15 -22.24 -11.21 9.95
CA ILE A 15 -21.95 -9.82 9.57
C ILE A 15 -22.98 -9.29 8.56
N VAL A 16 -23.49 -8.08 8.80
CA VAL A 16 -24.34 -7.32 7.87
C VAL A 16 -23.57 -6.11 7.38
N ILE A 17 -23.47 -5.96 6.05
CA ILE A 17 -22.72 -4.90 5.39
C ILE A 17 -23.68 -3.91 4.73
N GLY A 18 -23.51 -2.62 5.02
CA GLY A 18 -24.16 -1.54 4.28
C GLY A 18 -23.43 -1.26 2.98
N SER A 19 -24.01 -1.70 1.87
CA SER A 19 -23.42 -1.54 0.55
C SER A 19 -23.94 -0.29 -0.16
N ARG A 20 -23.01 0.51 -0.68
CA ARG A 20 -23.29 1.67 -1.53
C ARG A 20 -23.58 1.28 -2.99
N PHE A 21 -23.29 0.04 -3.36
CA PHE A 21 -23.31 -0.46 -4.73
C PHE A 21 -24.31 -1.58 -4.97
N LEU A 22 -25.08 -1.96 -3.95
CA LEU A 22 -26.10 -3.01 -4.07
C LEU A 22 -27.24 -2.55 -5.00
N ASN A 23 -27.70 -1.31 -4.82
CA ASN A 23 -28.74 -0.69 -5.66
C ASN A 23 -28.06 0.25 -6.64
N LYS A 24 -27.85 -0.17 -7.88
CA LYS A 24 -27.13 0.60 -8.92
C LYS A 24 -27.72 1.97 -9.25
N SER A 25 -28.95 2.26 -8.83
CA SER A 25 -29.71 3.49 -9.12
C SER A 25 -29.35 4.69 -8.24
N GLU A 26 -28.59 4.52 -7.15
CA GLU A 26 -28.49 5.53 -6.07
C GLU A 26 -27.07 6.06 -5.80
N THR A 27 -26.14 5.90 -6.73
CA THR A 27 -24.77 6.46 -6.59
C THR A 27 -24.68 7.95 -6.96
N HIS A 28 -25.74 8.72 -6.75
CA HIS A 28 -25.85 10.14 -7.16
C HIS A 28 -24.87 11.12 -6.51
N GLY A 29 -24.05 10.68 -5.54
CA GLY A 29 -23.13 11.57 -4.78
C GLY A 29 -21.64 11.44 -5.08
N LEU A 30 -21.21 10.58 -6.03
CA LEU A 30 -19.78 10.33 -6.28
C LEU A 30 -19.32 10.95 -7.60
N SER A 31 -18.19 11.70 -7.57
CA SER A 31 -17.53 12.14 -8.80
C SER A 31 -17.03 10.93 -9.61
N THR A 32 -16.95 11.08 -10.96
CA THR A 32 -16.53 10.01 -11.88
C THR A 32 -15.17 9.39 -11.47
N ALA A 33 -14.18 10.23 -11.13
CA ALA A 33 -12.86 9.78 -10.69
C ALA A 33 -12.94 8.95 -9.40
N ARG A 34 -13.79 9.35 -8.45
CA ARG A 34 -13.99 8.64 -7.19
C ARG A 34 -14.68 7.29 -7.40
N ASN A 35 -15.64 7.23 -8.31
CA ASN A 35 -16.32 6.00 -8.66
C ASN A 35 -15.35 5.00 -9.31
N THR A 36 -14.47 5.47 -10.19
CA THR A 36 -13.42 4.65 -10.82
C THR A 36 -12.45 4.08 -9.78
N LEU A 37 -11.96 4.91 -8.83
CA LEU A 37 -11.07 4.46 -7.75
C LEU A 37 -11.76 3.46 -6.81
N SER A 38 -13.03 3.69 -6.47
CA SER A 38 -13.82 2.78 -5.65
C SER A 38 -14.01 1.43 -6.35
N ASN A 39 -14.37 1.43 -7.63
CA ASN A 39 -14.54 0.22 -8.42
C ASN A 39 -13.23 -0.57 -8.58
N LEU A 40 -12.10 0.12 -8.73
CA LEU A 40 -10.78 -0.51 -8.75
C LEU A 40 -10.49 -1.18 -7.39
N GLY A 41 -10.72 -0.48 -6.29
CA GLY A 41 -10.56 -1.04 -4.95
C GLY A 41 -11.44 -2.27 -4.71
N ILE A 42 -12.72 -2.22 -5.12
CA ILE A 42 -13.66 -3.34 -5.03
C ILE A 42 -13.18 -4.54 -5.87
N LYS A 43 -12.68 -4.30 -7.08
CA LYS A 43 -12.15 -5.38 -7.93
C LYS A 43 -10.92 -6.03 -7.30
N ILE A 44 -9.98 -5.23 -6.80
CA ILE A 44 -8.76 -5.72 -6.13
C ILE A 44 -9.14 -6.55 -4.91
N THR A 45 -9.96 -6.04 -4.01
CA THR A 45 -10.35 -6.75 -2.79
C THR A 45 -11.13 -8.03 -3.09
N ASN A 46 -12.10 -7.98 -4.00
CA ASN A 46 -12.88 -9.16 -4.38
C ASN A 46 -12.06 -10.24 -5.11
N PHE A 47 -10.93 -9.90 -5.72
CA PHE A 47 -10.03 -10.90 -6.29
C PHE A 47 -9.44 -11.82 -5.20
N PHE A 48 -9.19 -11.29 -4.01
CA PHE A 48 -8.59 -12.02 -2.89
C PHE A 48 -9.63 -12.60 -1.91
N LEU A 49 -10.87 -12.11 -1.93
CA LEU A 49 -11.93 -12.60 -1.06
C LEU A 49 -12.50 -13.92 -1.60
N SER A 50 -12.67 -14.89 -0.71
CA SER A 50 -13.33 -16.17 -1.03
C SER A 50 -14.82 -15.98 -1.33
N LYS A 51 -15.47 -15.04 -0.65
CA LYS A 51 -16.85 -14.65 -0.86
C LYS A 51 -16.91 -13.23 -1.38
N LYS A 52 -17.39 -13.05 -2.60
CA LYS A 52 -17.49 -11.72 -3.22
C LYS A 52 -18.65 -10.95 -2.59
N VAL A 53 -18.40 -9.68 -2.29
CA VAL A 53 -19.37 -8.73 -1.78
C VAL A 53 -19.37 -7.45 -2.63
N THR A 54 -20.49 -6.74 -2.67
CA THR A 54 -20.60 -5.55 -3.53
C THR A 54 -19.81 -4.36 -3.01
N ASP A 55 -19.63 -4.25 -1.67
CA ASP A 55 -18.85 -3.17 -1.04
C ASP A 55 -17.92 -3.66 0.08
N PRO A 56 -16.82 -4.36 -0.24
CA PRO A 56 -15.87 -4.89 0.75
C PRO A 56 -15.11 -3.80 1.51
N LEU A 57 -15.19 -2.56 1.04
CA LEU A 57 -14.51 -1.40 1.61
C LEU A 57 -15.47 -0.47 2.37
N SER A 58 -16.70 -0.92 2.63
CA SER A 58 -17.66 -0.16 3.41
C SER A 58 -17.16 0.08 4.83
N GLY A 59 -17.35 1.30 5.32
CA GLY A 59 -17.13 1.64 6.74
C GLY A 59 -18.40 1.44 7.59
N PHE A 60 -19.49 0.98 7.00
CA PHE A 60 -20.77 0.80 7.67
C PHE A 60 -21.16 -0.68 7.66
N PHE A 61 -20.98 -1.35 8.79
CA PHE A 61 -21.29 -2.77 8.98
C PHE A 61 -21.56 -3.08 10.45
N ILE A 62 -22.23 -4.19 10.69
CA ILE A 62 -22.48 -4.75 12.02
C ILE A 62 -21.96 -6.19 12.02
N ILE A 63 -21.30 -6.59 13.08
CA ILE A 63 -20.77 -7.95 13.29
C ILE A 63 -21.17 -8.45 14.67
N THR A 64 -21.37 -9.75 14.85
CA THR A 64 -21.63 -10.35 16.17
C THR A 64 -20.44 -10.17 17.11
N ASN A 65 -20.71 -9.90 18.39
CA ASN A 65 -19.67 -9.79 19.42
C ASN A 65 -18.79 -11.04 19.49
N GLN A 66 -19.39 -12.21 19.32
CA GLN A 66 -18.68 -13.49 19.30
C GLN A 66 -17.64 -13.50 18.17
N LYS A 67 -18.06 -13.23 16.93
CA LYS A 67 -17.16 -13.26 15.76
C LYS A 67 -16.11 -12.16 15.81
N PHE A 68 -16.47 -10.98 16.30
CA PHE A 68 -15.51 -9.90 16.48
C PHE A 68 -14.46 -10.29 17.53
N GLY A 69 -14.86 -10.86 18.68
CA GLY A 69 -13.94 -11.33 19.72
C GLY A 69 -12.95 -12.38 19.22
N GLU A 70 -13.39 -13.32 18.36
CA GLU A 70 -12.53 -14.33 17.73
C GLU A 70 -11.47 -13.74 16.77
N LEU A 71 -11.75 -12.58 16.17
CA LEU A 71 -10.95 -12.00 15.10
C LEU A 71 -10.16 -10.76 15.50
N GLN A 72 -10.58 -10.02 16.55
CA GLN A 72 -10.02 -8.71 16.89
C GLN A 72 -8.51 -8.69 17.12
N GLU A 73 -7.93 -9.76 17.71
CA GLU A 73 -6.49 -9.83 17.95
C GLU A 73 -5.67 -10.01 16.66
N LYS A 74 -6.31 -10.54 15.63
CA LYS A 74 -5.70 -10.80 14.31
C LYS A 74 -5.89 -9.66 13.32
N LEU A 75 -6.70 -8.64 13.70
CA LEU A 75 -6.91 -7.48 12.86
C LEU A 75 -5.64 -6.66 12.72
N TYR A 76 -5.41 -6.16 11.53
CA TYR A 76 -4.32 -5.26 11.27
C TYR A 76 -4.56 -3.91 11.97
N LYS A 77 -3.73 -3.57 12.96
CA LYS A 77 -3.94 -2.41 13.84
C LYS A 77 -3.87 -1.06 13.11
N ASP A 78 -3.06 -0.97 12.06
CA ASP A 78 -2.95 0.21 11.20
C ASP A 78 -3.86 0.12 9.96
N GLY A 79 -4.77 -0.86 9.93
CA GLY A 79 -5.63 -1.17 8.80
C GLY A 79 -6.57 -0.03 8.44
N PHE A 80 -6.55 0.35 7.17
CA PHE A 80 -7.43 1.38 6.63
C PHE A 80 -8.87 0.88 6.46
N LYS A 81 -9.08 -0.45 6.35
CA LYS A 81 -10.37 -1.06 6.03
C LYS A 81 -10.63 -2.33 6.84
N ILE A 82 -11.15 -2.13 8.06
CA ILE A 82 -11.44 -3.21 9.02
C ILE A 82 -12.36 -4.28 8.42
N LEU A 83 -13.39 -3.90 7.67
CA LEU A 83 -14.30 -4.86 7.04
C LEU A 83 -13.56 -5.83 6.11
N PHE A 84 -12.65 -5.31 5.30
CA PHE A 84 -11.86 -6.14 4.39
C PHE A 84 -11.00 -7.17 5.17
N ASP A 85 -10.37 -6.74 6.26
CA ASP A 85 -9.58 -7.64 7.11
C ASP A 85 -10.45 -8.75 7.72
N LEU A 86 -11.62 -8.40 8.26
CA LEU A 86 -12.56 -9.39 8.79
C LEU A 86 -12.96 -10.45 7.76
N LEU A 87 -13.27 -10.02 6.53
CA LEU A 87 -13.65 -10.90 5.42
C LEU A 87 -12.48 -11.79 4.95
N MET A 88 -11.24 -11.29 5.01
CA MET A 88 -10.03 -12.05 4.69
C MET A 88 -9.68 -13.09 5.75
N LEU A 89 -9.80 -12.72 7.03
CA LEU A 89 -9.41 -13.58 8.16
C LEU A 89 -10.34 -14.77 8.34
N ASN A 90 -11.63 -14.61 8.05
CA ASN A 90 -12.59 -15.70 8.20
C ASN A 90 -13.46 -15.88 6.93
N LYS A 91 -13.09 -16.88 6.14
CA LYS A 91 -13.77 -17.24 4.89
C LYS A 91 -15.18 -17.82 5.08
N GLN A 92 -15.51 -18.24 6.31
CA GLN A 92 -16.78 -18.89 6.64
C GLN A 92 -17.84 -17.92 7.19
N LEU A 93 -17.52 -16.62 7.31
CA LEU A 93 -18.50 -15.63 7.77
C LEU A 93 -19.76 -15.66 6.91
N ARG A 94 -20.91 -15.73 7.59
CA ARG A 94 -22.21 -15.61 6.95
C ARG A 94 -22.51 -14.13 6.77
N VAL A 95 -22.39 -13.66 5.52
CA VAL A 95 -22.47 -12.25 5.15
C VAL A 95 -23.81 -11.97 4.50
N LYS A 96 -24.48 -10.89 4.93
CA LYS A 96 -25.63 -10.27 4.26
C LYS A 96 -25.32 -8.84 3.90
N GLU A 97 -25.76 -8.41 2.73
CA GLU A 97 -25.61 -7.02 2.29
C GLU A 97 -26.97 -6.32 2.29
N VAL A 98 -26.98 -5.08 2.75
CA VAL A 98 -28.15 -4.18 2.75
C VAL A 98 -27.77 -2.91 2.00
N GLY A 99 -28.59 -2.49 1.04
CA GLY A 99 -28.38 -1.25 0.30
C GLY A 99 -28.50 -0.05 1.23
N ILE A 100 -27.57 0.90 1.10
CA ILE A 100 -27.62 2.17 1.83
C ILE A 100 -27.60 3.34 0.85
N ASP A 101 -28.41 4.35 1.14
CA ASP A 101 -28.36 5.64 0.44
C ASP A 101 -27.13 6.41 0.84
N PHE A 102 -26.23 6.62 -0.11
CA PHE A 102 -25.03 7.39 0.13
C PHE A 102 -25.19 8.82 -0.39
N ARG A 103 -25.58 9.72 0.50
CA ARG A 103 -25.72 11.14 0.17
C ARG A 103 -24.37 11.81 0.01
N SER A 104 -24.30 12.84 -0.84
CA SER A 104 -23.11 13.69 -0.95
C SER A 104 -22.78 14.32 0.40
N ARG A 105 -21.48 14.41 0.72
CA ARG A 105 -21.05 15.07 1.95
C ARG A 105 -21.39 16.55 1.90
N ILE A 106 -21.98 17.04 2.98
CA ILE A 106 -22.27 18.48 3.16
C ILE A 106 -20.98 19.26 3.43
N ALA A 107 -19.96 18.63 4.07
CA ALA A 107 -18.65 19.23 4.37
C ALA A 107 -17.56 18.15 4.46
N GLY A 108 -16.30 18.55 4.21
CA GLY A 108 -15.10 17.71 4.35
C GLY A 108 -14.55 17.19 3.02
N GLU A 109 -13.22 17.02 2.98
CA GLU A 109 -12.51 16.49 1.82
C GLU A 109 -12.58 14.96 1.73
N SER A 110 -12.53 14.44 0.51
CA SER A 110 -12.47 13.00 0.28
C SER A 110 -11.09 12.45 0.67
N LYS A 111 -11.06 11.45 1.55
CA LYS A 111 -9.83 10.72 1.89
C LYS A 111 -9.40 9.72 0.79
N LEU A 112 -10.20 9.56 -0.28
CA LEU A 112 -9.84 8.73 -1.42
C LEU A 112 -8.90 9.51 -2.34
N ASN A 113 -7.63 9.21 -2.24
CA ASN A 113 -6.60 9.62 -3.16
C ASN A 113 -5.79 8.40 -3.63
N ILE A 114 -4.84 8.61 -4.52
CA ILE A 114 -4.03 7.53 -5.09
C ILE A 114 -3.25 6.75 -4.01
N SER A 115 -2.82 7.41 -2.93
CA SER A 115 -2.13 6.75 -1.82
C SER A 115 -3.03 5.73 -1.09
N THR A 116 -4.34 5.97 -1.05
CA THR A 116 -5.32 5.02 -0.48
C THR A 116 -5.35 3.70 -1.25
N VAL A 117 -5.22 3.75 -2.59
CA VAL A 117 -5.18 2.54 -3.42
C VAL A 117 -3.89 1.76 -3.17
N PHE A 118 -2.74 2.43 -3.08
CA PHE A 118 -1.47 1.77 -2.77
C PHE A 118 -1.47 1.14 -1.38
N ASN A 119 -2.03 1.83 -0.38
CA ASN A 119 -2.17 1.29 0.97
C ASN A 119 -3.08 0.07 1.00
N LEU A 120 -4.16 0.07 0.21
CA LEU A 120 -5.03 -1.09 0.07
C LEU A 120 -4.28 -2.29 -0.52
N VAL A 121 -3.49 -2.07 -1.58
CA VAL A 121 -2.65 -3.13 -2.15
C VAL A 121 -1.65 -3.65 -1.11
N GLY A 122 -0.99 -2.76 -0.40
CA GLY A 122 -0.09 -3.13 0.71
C GLY A 122 -0.78 -3.99 1.77
N GLN A 123 -1.97 -3.59 2.22
CA GLN A 123 -2.79 -4.32 3.20
C GLN A 123 -3.19 -5.72 2.69
N VAL A 124 -3.53 -5.85 1.40
CA VAL A 124 -3.80 -7.16 0.79
C VAL A 124 -2.59 -8.09 0.90
N PHE A 125 -1.40 -7.60 0.55
CA PHE A 125 -0.17 -8.40 0.65
C PHE A 125 0.19 -8.75 2.10
N GLU A 126 0.00 -7.85 3.03
CA GLU A 126 0.23 -8.10 4.45
C GLU A 126 -0.70 -9.20 4.98
N ASN A 127 -1.98 -9.14 4.65
CA ASN A 127 -2.94 -10.17 5.02
C ASN A 127 -2.60 -11.55 4.41
N ILE A 128 -2.23 -11.60 3.12
CA ILE A 128 -1.84 -12.84 2.45
C ILE A 128 -0.58 -13.42 3.08
N SER A 129 0.40 -12.58 3.41
CA SER A 129 1.65 -13.00 4.05
C SER A 129 1.52 -13.26 5.56
N ARG A 130 0.32 -13.12 6.13
CA ARG A 130 0.05 -13.22 7.57
C ARG A 130 0.94 -12.30 8.42
N GLY A 131 1.15 -11.07 7.94
CA GLY A 131 1.95 -10.06 8.62
C GLY A 131 3.47 -10.16 8.38
N LEU A 132 3.96 -11.12 7.61
CA LEU A 132 5.39 -11.25 7.30
C LEU A 132 5.91 -10.08 6.43
N ILE A 133 5.06 -9.58 5.53
CA ILE A 133 5.40 -8.46 4.64
C ILE A 133 4.54 -7.26 5.02
N PRO A 134 5.08 -6.25 5.72
CA PRO A 134 4.32 -5.06 6.10
C PRO A 134 3.77 -4.31 4.88
N ALA A 135 2.55 -3.77 4.98
CA ALA A 135 1.92 -3.00 3.89
C ALA A 135 2.81 -1.87 3.36
N ASN A 136 3.45 -1.14 4.27
CA ASN A 136 4.37 -0.06 3.90
C ASN A 136 5.60 -0.55 3.12
N PHE A 137 6.06 -1.78 3.35
CA PHE A 137 7.16 -2.37 2.59
C PHE A 137 6.76 -2.61 1.13
N VAL A 138 5.55 -3.08 0.88
CA VAL A 138 5.03 -3.32 -0.48
C VAL A 138 4.99 -2.01 -1.27
N VAL A 139 4.44 -0.95 -0.65
CA VAL A 139 4.36 0.38 -1.27
C VAL A 139 5.76 0.94 -1.50
N PHE A 140 6.67 0.79 -0.54
CA PHE A 140 8.05 1.21 -0.64
C PHE A 140 8.80 0.50 -1.79
N ALA A 141 8.64 -0.81 -1.93
CA ALA A 141 9.24 -1.59 -3.01
C ALA A 141 8.70 -1.18 -4.38
N PHE A 142 7.39 -0.90 -4.48
CA PHE A 142 6.78 -0.37 -5.70
C PHE A 142 7.37 0.99 -6.09
N VAL A 143 7.52 1.91 -5.13
CA VAL A 143 8.18 3.21 -5.36
C VAL A 143 9.62 3.02 -5.82
N GLY A 144 10.35 2.06 -5.23
CA GLY A 144 11.70 1.69 -5.67
C GLY A 144 11.76 1.29 -7.16
N THR A 145 10.77 0.49 -7.61
CA THR A 145 10.66 0.11 -9.02
C THR A 145 10.39 1.32 -9.93
N LEU A 146 9.56 2.27 -9.50
CA LEU A 146 9.36 3.53 -10.23
C LEU A 146 10.65 4.33 -10.32
N GLY A 147 11.48 4.30 -9.28
CA GLY A 147 12.80 4.95 -9.30
C GLY A 147 13.73 4.41 -10.38
N VAL A 148 13.69 3.10 -10.65
CA VAL A 148 14.43 2.51 -11.78
C VAL A 148 13.96 3.08 -13.11
N LEU A 149 12.66 3.24 -13.30
CA LEU A 149 12.11 3.87 -14.51
C LEU A 149 12.56 5.31 -14.65
N VAL A 150 12.51 6.09 -13.57
CA VAL A 150 13.02 7.49 -13.57
C VAL A 150 14.50 7.51 -13.95
N HIS A 151 15.31 6.65 -13.35
CA HIS A 151 16.74 6.53 -13.67
C HIS A 151 16.97 6.29 -15.16
N LEU A 152 16.31 5.27 -15.74
CA LEU A 152 16.49 4.91 -17.15
C LEU A 152 16.02 6.01 -18.10
N ILE A 153 14.92 6.68 -17.79
CA ILE A 153 14.40 7.79 -18.60
C ILE A 153 15.39 8.95 -18.59
N VAL A 154 15.84 9.38 -17.40
CA VAL A 154 16.78 10.50 -17.25
C VAL A 154 18.12 10.16 -17.90
N LEU A 155 18.64 8.95 -17.69
CA LEU A 155 19.88 8.48 -18.32
C LEU A 155 19.80 8.59 -19.86
N LYS A 156 18.72 8.07 -20.42
CA LYS A 156 18.48 8.16 -21.88
C LYS A 156 18.47 9.61 -22.36
N ILE A 157 17.74 10.49 -21.67
CA ILE A 157 17.64 11.92 -22.03
C ILE A 157 19.05 12.57 -22.00
N LEU A 158 19.83 12.36 -20.95
CA LEU A 158 21.15 12.98 -20.80
C LEU A 158 22.14 12.46 -21.85
N LEU A 159 22.10 11.17 -22.19
CA LEU A 159 22.92 10.60 -23.27
C LEU A 159 22.55 11.16 -24.64
N THR A 160 21.28 11.45 -24.92
CA THR A 160 20.89 12.12 -26.18
C THR A 160 21.37 13.57 -26.26
N GLN A 161 21.69 14.20 -25.14
CA GLN A 161 22.31 15.53 -25.08
C GLN A 161 23.84 15.49 -25.13
N SER A 162 24.42 14.37 -25.56
CA SER A 162 25.88 14.16 -25.68
C SER A 162 26.63 14.30 -24.33
N ILE A 163 25.94 14.16 -23.21
CA ILE A 163 26.57 14.12 -21.88
C ILE A 163 27.25 12.76 -21.70
N GLY A 164 28.52 12.76 -21.29
CA GLY A 164 29.30 11.54 -21.08
C GLY A 164 28.60 10.60 -20.07
N PHE A 165 28.68 9.28 -20.31
CA PHE A 165 27.97 8.24 -19.56
C PHE A 165 28.13 8.36 -18.05
N ILE A 166 29.35 8.61 -17.53
CA ILE A 166 29.61 8.70 -16.09
C ILE A 166 28.78 9.83 -15.45
N ILE A 167 28.78 11.00 -16.06
CA ILE A 167 28.02 12.16 -15.57
C ILE A 167 26.52 11.92 -15.69
N ALA A 168 26.06 11.41 -16.85
CA ALA A 168 24.67 11.10 -17.09
C ALA A 168 24.13 10.07 -16.10
N ASN A 169 24.89 8.99 -15.84
CA ASN A 169 24.51 7.94 -14.88
C ASN A 169 24.45 8.47 -13.44
N THR A 170 25.43 9.28 -13.03
CA THR A 170 25.46 9.89 -11.68
C THR A 170 24.24 10.80 -11.47
N LEU A 171 23.97 11.69 -12.40
CA LEU A 171 22.81 12.59 -12.32
C LEU A 171 21.49 11.83 -12.30
N SER A 172 21.36 10.79 -13.14
CA SER A 172 20.17 9.91 -13.17
C SER A 172 19.94 9.21 -11.84
N THR A 173 21.01 8.69 -11.22
CA THR A 173 20.94 8.04 -9.89
C THR A 173 20.48 9.02 -8.83
N LEU A 174 21.05 10.23 -8.79
CA LEU A 174 20.67 11.26 -7.81
C LEU A 174 19.20 11.69 -7.98
N LEU A 175 18.74 11.91 -9.23
CA LEU A 175 17.37 12.29 -9.51
C LEU A 175 16.38 11.17 -9.15
N ALA A 176 16.71 9.91 -9.48
CA ALA A 176 15.90 8.77 -9.09
C ALA A 176 15.81 8.62 -7.56
N MET A 177 16.92 8.83 -6.85
CA MET A 177 16.96 8.79 -5.37
C MET A 177 16.08 9.91 -4.77
N CYS A 178 16.18 11.14 -5.29
CA CYS A 178 15.31 12.24 -4.87
C CYS A 178 13.82 11.93 -5.14
N SER A 179 13.51 11.43 -6.32
CA SER A 179 12.16 11.02 -6.70
C SER A 179 11.61 9.97 -5.73
N ASN A 180 12.40 8.92 -5.45
CA ASN A 180 12.02 7.88 -4.49
C ASN A 180 11.75 8.42 -3.09
N TYR A 181 12.57 9.36 -2.62
CA TYR A 181 12.33 10.00 -1.32
C TYR A 181 10.98 10.71 -1.28
N PHE A 182 10.67 11.55 -2.27
CA PHE A 182 9.42 12.32 -2.30
C PHE A 182 8.20 11.41 -2.47
N LEU A 183 8.30 10.40 -3.32
CA LEU A 183 7.23 9.41 -3.52
C LEU A 183 6.99 8.59 -2.24
N ASN A 184 8.05 8.14 -1.57
CA ASN A 184 7.94 7.41 -0.31
C ASN A 184 7.35 8.29 0.80
N ASN A 185 7.78 9.54 0.92
CA ASN A 185 7.19 10.47 1.89
C ASN A 185 5.68 10.64 1.68
N TYR A 186 5.25 10.71 0.42
CA TYR A 186 3.85 10.93 0.08
C TYR A 186 3.01 9.63 0.12
N LEU A 187 3.48 8.55 -0.52
CA LEU A 187 2.72 7.31 -0.71
C LEU A 187 2.88 6.35 0.46
N THR A 188 4.11 6.11 0.90
CA THR A 188 4.43 5.07 1.89
C THR A 188 4.25 5.58 3.32
N PHE A 189 4.76 6.76 3.61
CA PHE A 189 4.84 7.29 4.97
C PHE A 189 3.84 8.43 5.26
N HIS A 190 2.81 8.58 4.44
CA HIS A 190 1.67 9.47 4.65
C HIS A 190 2.06 10.95 4.87
N ASN A 191 3.07 11.41 4.14
CA ASN A 191 3.53 12.80 4.16
C ASN A 191 3.99 13.28 5.56
N ILE A 192 4.80 12.47 6.23
CA ILE A 192 5.36 12.77 7.56
C ILE A 192 6.14 14.07 7.53
N HIS A 193 7.03 14.25 6.53
CA HIS A 193 7.77 15.49 6.34
C HIS A 193 6.92 16.50 5.54
N ARG A 194 6.16 17.33 6.23
CA ARG A 194 5.24 18.31 5.60
C ARG A 194 5.92 19.62 5.25
N LEU A 195 6.74 20.14 6.16
CA LEU A 195 7.45 21.41 5.97
C LEU A 195 8.66 21.23 5.04
N PHE A 196 8.97 22.26 4.26
CA PHE A 196 10.12 22.24 3.34
C PHE A 196 11.44 21.91 4.06
N LYS A 197 11.70 22.52 5.21
CA LYS A 197 12.90 22.28 6.04
C LYS A 197 12.99 20.81 6.51
N GLU A 198 11.88 20.22 6.91
CA GLU A 198 11.79 18.81 7.30
C GLU A 198 12.06 17.89 6.11
N ARG A 199 11.51 18.21 4.94
CA ARG A 199 11.76 17.46 3.69
C ARG A 199 13.23 17.47 3.30
N MET A 200 13.90 18.61 3.40
CA MET A 200 15.34 18.68 3.10
C MET A 200 16.20 17.89 4.09
N LYS A 201 15.91 18.00 5.39
CA LYS A 201 16.58 17.18 6.41
C LYS A 201 16.32 15.68 6.18
N GLY A 202 15.09 15.30 5.87
CA GLY A 202 14.71 13.95 5.55
C GLY A 202 15.41 13.43 4.29
N LEU A 203 15.52 14.23 3.23
CA LEU A 203 16.24 13.88 2.01
C LEU A 203 17.73 13.57 2.29
N ILE A 204 18.41 14.41 3.06
CA ILE A 204 19.81 14.18 3.44
C ILE A 204 19.95 12.84 4.20
N LYS A 205 19.10 12.58 5.18
CA LYS A 205 19.08 11.30 5.90
C LYS A 205 18.81 10.12 4.97
N TYR A 206 17.90 10.28 4.01
CA TYR A 206 17.58 9.25 3.02
C TYR A 206 18.76 8.95 2.10
N CYS A 207 19.46 9.97 1.61
CA CYS A 207 20.68 9.79 0.82
C CYS A 207 21.77 9.04 1.60
N PHE A 208 21.96 9.40 2.87
CA PHE A 208 22.90 8.71 3.75
C PHE A 208 22.49 7.24 3.98
N ALA A 209 21.21 6.96 4.27
CA ALA A 209 20.71 5.61 4.45
C ALA A 209 20.88 4.75 3.19
N ASN A 210 20.65 5.32 2.00
CA ASN A 210 20.84 4.60 0.74
C ASN A 210 22.29 4.17 0.48
N SER A 211 23.28 4.94 0.92
CA SER A 211 24.68 4.54 0.78
C SER A 211 24.98 3.24 1.54
N PHE A 212 24.43 3.04 2.71
CA PHE A 212 24.55 1.79 3.46
C PHE A 212 23.86 0.61 2.76
N SER A 213 22.71 0.86 2.13
CA SER A 213 21.99 -0.17 1.38
C SER A 213 22.78 -0.67 0.16
N ILE A 214 23.52 0.20 -0.51
CA ILE A 214 24.42 -0.17 -1.61
C ILE A 214 25.55 -1.07 -1.08
N LEU A 215 26.16 -0.73 0.05
CA LEU A 215 27.19 -1.55 0.67
C LEU A 215 26.67 -2.94 1.06
N ALA A 216 25.46 -3.02 1.63
CA ALA A 216 24.84 -4.29 1.96
C ALA A 216 24.56 -5.15 0.71
N ASN A 217 24.08 -4.53 -0.36
CA ASN A 217 23.88 -5.22 -1.64
C ASN A 217 25.17 -5.86 -2.15
N ILE A 218 26.25 -5.08 -2.23
CA ILE A 218 27.54 -5.56 -2.71
C ILE A 218 28.09 -6.67 -1.79
N GLY A 219 28.03 -6.50 -0.47
CA GLY A 219 28.55 -7.47 0.49
C GLY A 219 27.83 -8.82 0.40
N VAL A 220 26.50 -8.79 0.41
CA VAL A 220 25.68 -10.02 0.32
C VAL A 220 25.85 -10.69 -1.04
N ALA A 221 25.77 -9.94 -2.14
CA ALA A 221 25.96 -10.51 -3.48
C ALA A 221 27.33 -11.19 -3.63
N SER A 222 28.39 -10.55 -3.14
CA SER A 222 29.74 -11.11 -3.17
C SER A 222 29.86 -12.38 -2.35
N GLN A 223 29.29 -12.42 -1.15
CA GLN A 223 29.32 -13.61 -0.28
C GLN A 223 28.64 -14.81 -0.93
N PHE A 224 27.44 -14.62 -1.51
CA PHE A 224 26.74 -15.70 -2.20
C PHE A 224 27.47 -16.16 -3.46
N TYR A 225 28.09 -15.25 -4.22
CA TYR A 225 28.91 -15.60 -5.37
C TYR A 225 30.13 -16.45 -4.98
N LEU A 226 30.83 -16.08 -3.92
CA LEU A 226 31.97 -16.85 -3.38
C LEU A 226 31.55 -18.21 -2.82
N SER A 227 30.28 -18.37 -2.44
CA SER A 227 29.68 -19.63 -2.02
C SER A 227 29.14 -20.45 -3.18
N GLU A 228 29.63 -20.23 -4.41
CA GLU A 228 29.31 -20.98 -5.64
C GLU A 228 27.85 -20.88 -6.13
N PHE A 229 27.09 -19.90 -5.65
CA PHE A 229 25.77 -19.59 -6.23
C PHE A 229 25.93 -18.97 -7.62
N SER A 230 24.92 -19.17 -8.47
CA SER A 230 24.91 -18.52 -9.78
C SER A 230 24.97 -17.00 -9.67
N VAL A 231 25.57 -16.32 -10.65
CA VAL A 231 25.67 -14.84 -10.71
C VAL A 231 24.30 -14.17 -10.50
N ILE A 232 23.24 -14.70 -11.14
CA ILE A 232 21.89 -14.18 -11.05
C ILE A 232 21.34 -14.34 -9.61
N ALA A 233 21.48 -15.52 -9.02
CA ALA A 233 21.02 -15.76 -7.66
C ALA A 233 21.75 -14.86 -6.65
N SER A 234 23.06 -14.74 -6.77
CA SER A 234 23.89 -13.87 -5.91
C SER A 234 23.46 -12.40 -6.02
N ALA A 235 23.24 -11.91 -7.23
CA ALA A 235 22.73 -10.55 -7.47
C ALA A 235 21.35 -10.34 -6.84
N LEU A 236 20.43 -11.30 -6.97
CA LEU A 236 19.11 -11.21 -6.36
C LEU A 236 19.15 -11.15 -4.83
N PHE A 237 19.98 -11.96 -4.19
CA PHE A 237 20.17 -11.90 -2.73
C PHE A 237 20.74 -10.54 -2.30
N GLY A 238 21.70 -10.00 -3.05
CA GLY A 238 22.23 -8.66 -2.80
C GLY A 238 21.18 -7.57 -2.92
N ILE A 239 20.36 -7.60 -3.98
CA ILE A 239 19.26 -6.64 -4.19
C ILE A 239 18.25 -6.72 -3.04
N LEU A 240 17.88 -7.93 -2.62
CA LEU A 240 16.95 -8.12 -1.50
C LEU A 240 17.53 -7.57 -0.19
N ALA A 241 18.80 -7.83 0.10
CA ALA A 241 19.47 -7.30 1.29
C ALA A 241 19.52 -5.78 1.28
N GLY A 242 19.87 -5.17 0.17
CA GLY A 242 19.84 -3.71 -0.02
C GLY A 242 18.45 -3.13 0.15
N LEU A 243 17.42 -3.75 -0.41
CA LEU A 243 16.03 -3.32 -0.30
C LEU A 243 15.55 -3.37 1.15
N ILE A 244 15.79 -4.47 1.85
CA ILE A 244 15.39 -4.66 3.25
C ILE A 244 16.08 -3.62 4.14
N LEU A 245 17.40 -3.47 4.00
CA LEU A 245 18.14 -2.50 4.79
C LEU A 245 17.69 -1.07 4.52
N ASN A 246 17.48 -0.72 3.25
CA ASN A 246 16.97 0.60 2.88
C ASN A 246 15.57 0.85 3.48
N TYR A 247 14.70 -0.13 3.49
CA TYR A 247 13.39 -0.02 4.14
C TYR A 247 13.55 0.24 5.65
N PHE A 248 14.33 -0.58 6.36
CA PHE A 248 14.57 -0.41 7.80
C PHE A 248 15.19 0.95 8.14
N LEU A 249 16.20 1.38 7.41
CA LEU A 249 16.83 2.68 7.62
C LEU A 249 15.87 3.83 7.30
N SER A 250 15.08 3.69 6.25
CA SER A 250 14.07 4.69 5.89
C SER A 250 13.01 4.84 6.99
N VAL A 251 12.45 3.74 7.50
CA VAL A 251 11.44 3.77 8.57
C VAL A 251 12.01 4.34 9.86
N ASN A 252 13.21 3.88 10.27
CA ASN A 252 13.74 4.22 11.60
C ASN A 252 14.50 5.54 11.65
N LEU A 253 15.18 5.95 10.57
CA LEU A 253 16.01 7.15 10.54
C LEU A 253 15.38 8.31 9.78
N VAL A 254 14.69 8.03 8.67
CA VAL A 254 14.21 9.08 7.77
C VAL A 254 12.77 9.47 8.09
N PHE A 255 11.88 8.48 8.19
CA PHE A 255 10.44 8.67 8.33
C PHE A 255 9.92 8.30 9.73
N LYS A 256 10.77 8.38 10.76
CA LYS A 256 10.35 8.18 12.15
C LYS A 256 9.31 9.22 12.54
N LYS A 257 8.16 8.73 13.06
CA LYS A 257 7.09 9.56 13.63
C LYS A 257 7.52 10.21 14.93
#